data_55a94436a57f323bd178bc9250f850ca
#
_entry.id   55a94436a57f323bd178bc9250f850ca
#
_cell.length_a   1.000
_cell.length_b   1.000
_cell.length_c   1.000
_cell.angle_alpha   90.00
_cell.angle_beta   90.00
_cell.angle_gamma   90.00
#
_symmetry.space_group_name_H-M   'P 1'
#
loop_
_entity.id
_entity.type
_entity.pdbx_description
1 polymer ?
#
loop_
_entity_poly.entity_id
_entity_poly.type
_entity_poly.pdbx_seq_one_letter_code
_entity_poly.pdbx_strand_id
1 'polypeptide(L)'
;VRERAGLFDVSHMGELLLSGEGALEQANRLVTNDLARVADGQAMYTCCCNDQGTILDDLILYRHAPDRILVVCNASNREKIVKHFSSSITGVRFEDQSDRTALIALQGPKALEVLAAAKLSFDASALKSFRFQAGTLAGAACTIARTGYTGEDGVEIFCDVADAVSVWDALLEAGKPFDVLPCGLGARDTLRLEARLSLYGNDIDETTNPLEAGLAWTVKLDADDFVGKAALERIKAQGLTRKIVGFECTGRGIARHGYPILSKDGERIGEVTSGAPSPTLGKNIGMGYVPVSLSEVGSEFVVDCRGRQVPAVVVKTPFYKRARPS
;
A
#
# COMPACT_ATOMS: atom_id res chain seq x y z
N VAL A 1 2.35 -6.58 16.71
CA VAL A 1 1.43 -6.61 15.56
C VAL A 1 1.18 -8.05 15.09
N ARG A 2 2.21 -8.85 14.83
CA ARG A 2 2.05 -10.22 14.30
C ARG A 2 1.26 -11.18 15.20
N GLU A 3 1.36 -11.03 16.51
CA GLU A 3 0.74 -11.94 17.48
C GLU A 3 -0.51 -11.34 18.15
N ARG A 4 -0.62 -10.02 18.17
CA ARG A 4 -1.65 -9.26 18.90
C ARG A 4 -2.23 -8.14 18.03
N ALA A 5 -2.08 -6.87 18.43
CA ALA A 5 -2.42 -5.74 17.58
C ALA A 5 -1.48 -4.55 17.83
N GLY A 6 -1.33 -3.70 16.84
CA GLY A 6 -0.63 -2.43 16.92
C GLY A 6 -1.49 -1.30 16.39
N LEU A 7 -1.32 -0.13 16.98
CA LEU A 7 -2.02 1.09 16.62
C LEU A 7 -1.06 2.06 15.95
N PHE A 8 -1.41 2.56 14.78
CA PHE A 8 -0.59 3.46 13.97
C PHE A 8 -1.36 4.75 13.68
N ASP A 9 -0.73 5.89 13.91
CA ASP A 9 -1.18 7.15 13.34
C ASP A 9 -0.66 7.24 11.90
N VAL A 10 -1.59 7.28 10.95
CA VAL A 10 -1.31 7.41 9.52
C VAL A 10 -2.05 8.61 8.91
N SER A 11 -2.41 9.59 9.74
CA SER A 11 -3.09 10.83 9.36
C SER A 11 -2.29 11.74 8.43
N HIS A 12 -1.04 11.37 8.12
CA HIS A 12 -0.22 12.05 7.13
C HIS A 12 -0.60 11.73 5.68
N MET A 13 -1.42 10.71 5.45
CA MET A 13 -1.90 10.35 4.11
C MET A 13 -2.76 11.48 3.53
N GLY A 14 -2.94 11.49 2.21
CA GLY A 14 -3.83 12.42 1.55
C GLY A 14 -5.20 11.81 1.30
N GLU A 15 -6.28 12.53 1.61
CA GLU A 15 -7.68 12.14 1.39
C GLU A 15 -8.36 13.13 0.45
N LEU A 16 -8.65 12.67 -0.77
CA LEU A 16 -9.18 13.49 -1.85
C LEU A 16 -10.57 12.98 -2.22
N LEU A 17 -11.57 13.85 -2.18
CA LEU A 17 -12.96 13.50 -2.49
C LEU A 17 -13.37 14.00 -3.87
N LEU A 18 -13.84 13.07 -4.72
CA LEU A 18 -14.59 13.37 -5.93
C LEU A 18 -16.09 13.18 -5.63
N SER A 19 -16.92 14.17 -5.98
CA SER A 19 -18.36 14.10 -5.74
C SER A 19 -19.16 14.77 -6.85
N GLY A 20 -20.37 14.21 -7.11
CA GLY A 20 -21.30 14.64 -8.15
C GLY A 20 -21.42 13.60 -9.27
N GLU A 21 -22.36 13.84 -10.15
CA GLU A 21 -22.61 12.98 -11.32
C GLU A 21 -21.34 12.86 -12.18
N GLY A 22 -20.94 11.63 -12.53
CA GLY A 22 -19.73 11.34 -13.28
C GLY A 22 -18.46 11.14 -12.41
N ALA A 23 -18.54 11.18 -11.07
CA ALA A 23 -17.37 11.04 -10.20
C ALA A 23 -16.65 9.68 -10.40
N LEU A 24 -17.41 8.60 -10.60
CA LEU A 24 -16.85 7.28 -10.86
C LEU A 24 -16.06 7.25 -12.18
N GLU A 25 -16.62 7.75 -13.26
CA GLU A 25 -16.02 7.79 -14.59
C GLU A 25 -14.74 8.65 -14.58
N GLN A 26 -14.80 9.82 -13.93
CA GLN A 26 -13.64 10.71 -13.80
C GLN A 26 -12.51 10.06 -12.98
N ALA A 27 -12.83 9.39 -11.87
CA ALA A 27 -11.84 8.66 -11.08
C ALA A 27 -11.27 7.48 -11.88
N ASN A 28 -12.12 6.72 -12.58
CA ASN A 28 -11.72 5.53 -13.34
C ASN A 28 -10.72 5.87 -14.46
N ARG A 29 -10.85 7.03 -15.11
CA ARG A 29 -9.92 7.50 -16.15
C ARG A 29 -8.51 7.81 -15.63
N LEU A 30 -8.33 8.03 -14.34
CA LEU A 30 -7.05 8.43 -13.74
C LEU A 30 -6.30 7.27 -13.09
N VAL A 31 -6.87 6.06 -13.12
CA VAL A 31 -6.27 4.89 -12.45
C VAL A 31 -6.23 3.68 -13.37
N THR A 32 -5.30 2.78 -13.12
CA THR A 32 -5.05 1.62 -13.98
C THR A 32 -6.02 0.45 -13.73
N ASN A 33 -6.68 0.43 -12.56
CA ASN A 33 -7.66 -0.60 -12.20
C ASN A 33 -9.08 -0.11 -12.55
N ASP A 34 -10.04 -1.02 -12.58
CA ASP A 34 -11.41 -0.74 -12.99
C ASP A 34 -12.34 -0.56 -11.78
N LEU A 35 -12.63 0.70 -11.44
CA LEU A 35 -13.51 1.06 -10.33
C LEU A 35 -14.98 0.71 -10.61
N ALA A 36 -15.38 0.56 -11.88
CA ALA A 36 -16.73 0.16 -12.24
C ALA A 36 -17.07 -1.29 -11.78
N ARG A 37 -16.04 -2.15 -11.65
CA ARG A 37 -16.16 -3.53 -11.13
C ARG A 37 -16.27 -3.61 -9.62
N VAL A 38 -16.14 -2.50 -8.92
CA VAL A 38 -16.15 -2.41 -7.45
C VAL A 38 -17.54 -1.98 -6.99
N ALA A 39 -18.10 -2.64 -6.01
CA ALA A 39 -19.41 -2.29 -5.46
C ALA A 39 -19.32 -1.12 -4.47
N ASP A 40 -20.44 -0.45 -4.24
CA ASP A 40 -20.54 0.56 -3.17
C ASP A 40 -20.17 -0.05 -1.81
N GLY A 41 -19.50 0.71 -0.95
CA GLY A 41 -18.93 0.22 0.31
C GLY A 41 -17.69 -0.67 0.14
N GLN A 42 -17.02 -0.61 -1.02
CA GLN A 42 -15.80 -1.37 -1.29
C GLN A 42 -14.65 -0.47 -1.68
N ALA A 43 -13.45 -0.80 -1.19
CA ALA A 43 -12.20 -0.16 -1.55
C ALA A 43 -11.47 -0.94 -2.65
N MET A 44 -10.59 -0.24 -3.39
CA MET A 44 -9.79 -0.80 -4.48
C MET A 44 -8.39 -0.20 -4.47
N TYR A 45 -7.37 -1.06 -4.43
CA TYR A 45 -5.98 -0.65 -4.64
C TYR A 45 -5.68 -0.53 -6.14
N THR A 46 -4.97 0.51 -6.54
CA THR A 46 -4.68 0.82 -7.93
C THR A 46 -3.40 1.66 -8.06
N CYS A 47 -2.88 1.78 -9.29
CA CYS A 47 -1.87 2.77 -9.62
C CYS A 47 -2.50 3.95 -10.36
N CYS A 48 -1.97 5.15 -10.12
CA CYS A 48 -2.15 6.33 -10.95
C CYS A 48 -0.89 6.50 -11.78
N CYS A 49 -1.02 6.54 -13.10
CA CYS A 49 0.11 6.65 -14.02
C CYS A 49 0.07 7.95 -14.82
N ASN A 50 1.22 8.33 -15.37
CA ASN A 50 1.32 9.35 -16.41
C ASN A 50 1.11 8.74 -17.82
N ASP A 51 1.15 9.57 -18.85
CA ASP A 51 0.97 9.15 -20.26
C ASP A 51 2.05 8.16 -20.75
N GLN A 52 3.20 8.11 -20.08
CA GLN A 52 4.28 7.15 -20.36
C GLN A 52 4.04 5.80 -19.69
N GLY A 53 2.98 5.65 -18.87
CA GLY A 53 2.65 4.43 -18.13
C GLY A 53 3.51 4.22 -16.89
N THR A 54 4.25 5.24 -16.43
CA THR A 54 5.02 5.19 -15.18
C THR A 54 4.18 5.71 -14.01
N ILE A 55 4.50 5.26 -12.80
CA ILE A 55 3.66 5.42 -11.61
C ILE A 55 3.84 6.79 -10.97
N LEU A 56 2.80 7.62 -11.00
CA LEU A 56 2.73 8.87 -10.24
C LEU A 56 2.48 8.61 -8.75
N ASP A 57 1.63 7.64 -8.45
CA ASP A 57 1.35 7.16 -7.09
C ASP A 57 0.63 5.81 -7.10
N ASP A 58 0.66 5.10 -5.99
CA ASP A 58 -0.24 4.00 -5.69
C ASP A 58 -1.32 4.46 -4.71
N LEU A 59 -2.56 4.15 -5.02
CA LEU A 59 -3.75 4.72 -4.39
C LEU A 59 -4.69 3.64 -3.86
N ILE A 60 -5.48 4.00 -2.85
CA ILE A 60 -6.69 3.23 -2.50
C ILE A 60 -7.90 4.12 -2.75
N LEU A 61 -8.81 3.65 -3.61
CA LEU A 61 -10.08 4.30 -3.89
C LEU A 61 -11.20 3.63 -3.10
N TYR A 62 -12.01 4.44 -2.43
CA TYR A 62 -13.17 4.01 -1.64
C TYR A 62 -14.44 4.45 -2.39
N ARG A 63 -15.16 3.50 -2.96
CA ARG A 63 -16.43 3.77 -3.64
C ARG A 63 -17.56 3.81 -2.60
N HIS A 64 -17.94 5.02 -2.18
CA HIS A 64 -19.11 5.23 -1.32
C HIS A 64 -20.42 5.07 -2.10
N ALA A 65 -20.47 5.66 -3.30
CA ALA A 65 -21.55 5.61 -4.27
C ALA A 65 -20.97 5.97 -5.64
N PRO A 66 -21.70 5.80 -6.76
CA PRO A 66 -21.23 6.19 -8.10
C PRO A 66 -20.86 7.68 -8.20
N ASP A 67 -21.50 8.52 -7.41
CA ASP A 67 -21.29 9.97 -7.35
C ASP A 67 -20.38 10.40 -6.18
N ARG A 68 -19.74 9.46 -5.48
CA ARG A 68 -18.90 9.77 -4.31
C ARG A 68 -17.74 8.79 -4.15
N ILE A 69 -16.56 9.23 -4.56
CA ILE A 69 -15.31 8.45 -4.53
C ILE A 69 -14.30 9.17 -3.65
N LEU A 70 -13.82 8.51 -2.59
CA LEU A 70 -12.69 8.97 -1.79
C LEU A 70 -11.41 8.30 -2.32
N VAL A 71 -10.39 9.10 -2.55
CA VAL A 71 -9.05 8.68 -2.99
C VAL A 71 -8.08 8.90 -1.86
N VAL A 72 -7.38 7.86 -1.42
CA VAL A 72 -6.29 7.94 -0.45
C VAL A 72 -4.97 7.79 -1.18
N CYS A 73 -4.09 8.79 -1.04
CA CYS A 73 -2.79 8.87 -1.69
C CYS A 73 -1.64 8.93 -0.67
N ASN A 74 -0.42 8.63 -1.14
CA ASN A 74 0.77 8.75 -0.29
C ASN A 74 1.03 10.20 0.11
N ALA A 75 1.44 10.41 1.37
CA ALA A 75 1.70 11.74 1.93
C ALA A 75 2.67 12.58 1.08
N SER A 76 3.76 11.96 0.63
CA SER A 76 4.78 12.63 -0.21
C SER A 76 4.27 13.04 -1.58
N ASN A 77 3.16 12.47 -2.04
CA ASN A 77 2.57 12.70 -3.35
C ASN A 77 1.29 13.54 -3.32
N ARG A 78 0.80 13.93 -2.13
CA ARG A 78 -0.46 14.67 -1.98
C ARG A 78 -0.57 15.84 -2.97
N GLU A 79 0.40 16.76 -2.96
CA GLU A 79 0.38 17.93 -3.86
C GLU A 79 0.39 17.54 -5.34
N LYS A 80 1.20 16.53 -5.70
CA LYS A 80 1.29 16.01 -7.07
C LYS A 80 -0.05 15.42 -7.52
N ILE A 81 -0.67 14.60 -6.69
CA ILE A 81 -1.95 13.94 -7.00
C ILE A 81 -3.10 14.95 -7.01
N VAL A 82 -3.14 15.90 -6.07
CA VAL A 82 -4.09 17.01 -6.09
C VAL A 82 -4.00 17.78 -7.42
N LYS A 83 -2.78 18.14 -7.86
CA LYS A 83 -2.57 18.82 -9.12
C LYS A 83 -2.99 17.97 -10.31
N HIS A 84 -2.61 16.70 -10.35
CA HIS A 84 -2.93 15.77 -11.44
C HIS A 84 -4.46 15.59 -11.58
N PHE A 85 -5.15 15.31 -10.47
CA PHE A 85 -6.60 15.13 -10.47
C PHE A 85 -7.32 16.43 -10.83
N SER A 86 -7.01 17.55 -10.18
CA SER A 86 -7.68 18.83 -10.43
C SER A 86 -7.54 19.35 -11.86
N SER A 87 -6.44 19.02 -12.55
CA SER A 87 -6.22 19.41 -13.94
C SER A 87 -6.87 18.44 -14.96
N SER A 88 -7.22 17.23 -14.54
CA SER A 88 -7.68 16.16 -15.43
C SER A 88 -9.17 15.88 -15.34
N ILE A 89 -9.82 16.23 -14.23
CA ILE A 89 -11.26 15.99 -14.01
C ILE A 89 -12.09 17.20 -14.46
N THR A 90 -13.30 16.91 -14.93
CA THR A 90 -14.27 17.94 -15.34
C THR A 90 -15.68 17.56 -14.89
N GLY A 91 -16.51 18.57 -14.61
CA GLY A 91 -17.93 18.34 -14.29
C GLY A 91 -18.27 17.78 -12.93
N VAL A 92 -17.24 17.46 -12.10
CA VAL A 92 -17.41 16.93 -10.74
C VAL A 92 -16.71 17.85 -9.73
N ARG A 93 -17.20 17.85 -8.51
CA ARG A 93 -16.54 18.54 -7.39
C ARG A 93 -15.35 17.73 -6.92
N PHE A 94 -14.20 18.38 -6.82
CA PHE A 94 -12.97 17.81 -6.26
C PHE A 94 -12.57 18.59 -5.00
N GLU A 95 -12.23 17.89 -3.93
CA GLU A 95 -11.92 18.50 -2.65
C GLU A 95 -10.81 17.72 -1.94
N ASP A 96 -9.74 18.42 -1.55
CA ASP A 96 -8.72 17.89 -0.64
C ASP A 96 -9.23 17.99 0.80
N GLN A 97 -9.46 16.85 1.44
CA GLN A 97 -9.99 16.73 2.80
C GLN A 97 -8.92 16.35 3.83
N SER A 98 -7.66 16.23 3.41
CA SER A 98 -6.59 15.67 4.22
C SER A 98 -6.39 16.40 5.55
N ASP A 99 -6.47 17.73 5.56
CA ASP A 99 -6.20 18.52 6.78
C ASP A 99 -7.33 18.42 7.83
N ARG A 100 -8.48 17.85 7.47
CA ARG A 100 -9.61 17.65 8.38
C ARG A 100 -9.94 16.19 8.68
N THR A 101 -9.18 15.26 8.05
CA THR A 101 -9.35 13.83 8.24
C THR A 101 -8.18 13.25 9.03
N ALA A 102 -8.47 12.57 10.11
CA ALA A 102 -7.49 11.72 10.79
C ALA A 102 -7.67 10.28 10.31
N LEU A 103 -6.56 9.59 10.11
CA LEU A 103 -6.51 8.19 9.72
C LEU A 103 -5.71 7.39 10.74
N ILE A 104 -6.36 6.44 11.39
CA ILE A 104 -5.78 5.58 12.42
C ILE A 104 -5.85 4.13 11.92
N ALA A 105 -4.72 3.40 11.93
CA ALA A 105 -4.69 1.99 11.57
C ALA A 105 -4.54 1.11 12.81
N LEU A 106 -5.48 0.21 13.03
CA LEU A 106 -5.42 -0.83 14.06
C LEU A 106 -5.22 -2.18 13.36
N GLN A 107 -4.04 -2.78 13.54
CA GLN A 107 -3.56 -3.90 12.72
C GLN A 107 -3.06 -5.05 13.59
N GLY A 108 -3.43 -6.27 13.24
CA GLY A 108 -3.01 -7.50 13.89
C GLY A 108 -4.18 -8.44 14.18
N PRO A 109 -3.92 -9.71 14.57
CA PRO A 109 -4.96 -10.72 14.76
C PRO A 109 -5.99 -10.36 15.84
N LYS A 110 -5.68 -9.45 16.77
CA LYS A 110 -6.59 -9.00 17.83
C LYS A 110 -7.31 -7.67 17.52
N ALA A 111 -7.11 -7.09 16.33
CA ALA A 111 -7.65 -5.79 16.00
C ALA A 111 -9.19 -5.71 16.11
N LEU A 112 -9.91 -6.75 15.66
CA LEU A 112 -11.37 -6.76 15.71
C LEU A 112 -11.93 -6.94 17.12
N GLU A 113 -11.22 -7.70 17.95
CA GLU A 113 -11.57 -7.85 19.38
C GLU A 113 -11.41 -6.51 20.12
N VAL A 114 -10.37 -5.75 19.79
CA VAL A 114 -10.16 -4.40 20.32
C VAL A 114 -11.28 -3.45 19.90
N LEU A 115 -11.69 -3.47 18.61
CA LEU A 115 -12.81 -2.66 18.13
C LEU A 115 -14.12 -2.98 18.85
N ALA A 116 -14.40 -4.26 19.08
CA ALA A 116 -15.57 -4.69 19.83
C ALA A 116 -15.51 -4.17 21.29
N ALA A 117 -14.34 -4.26 21.94
CA ALA A 117 -14.12 -3.74 23.29
C ALA A 117 -14.23 -2.20 23.34
N ALA A 118 -13.83 -1.49 22.29
CA ALA A 118 -13.98 -0.04 22.12
C ALA A 118 -15.41 0.39 21.78
N LYS A 119 -16.37 -0.55 21.77
CA LYS A 119 -17.80 -0.31 21.49
C LYS A 119 -18.08 0.35 20.14
N LEU A 120 -17.44 -0.16 19.09
CA LEU A 120 -17.83 0.21 17.72
C LEU A 120 -19.33 -0.11 17.51
N SER A 121 -20.05 0.79 16.85
CA SER A 121 -21.51 0.72 16.70
C SER A 121 -22.03 -0.46 15.83
N PHE A 122 -21.14 -1.22 15.22
CA PHE A 122 -21.46 -2.42 14.44
C PHE A 122 -20.38 -3.51 14.63
N ASP A 123 -20.69 -4.73 14.23
CA ASP A 123 -19.73 -5.85 14.27
C ASP A 123 -18.80 -5.81 13.06
N ALA A 124 -17.56 -5.35 13.27
CA ALA A 124 -16.55 -5.28 12.21
C ALA A 124 -16.09 -6.67 11.72
N SER A 125 -16.39 -7.76 12.43
CA SER A 125 -16.03 -9.12 11.99
C SER A 125 -16.80 -9.55 10.74
N ALA A 126 -18.01 -8.99 10.54
CA ALA A 126 -18.82 -9.21 9.35
C ALA A 126 -18.28 -8.46 8.12
N LEU A 127 -17.41 -7.47 8.31
CA LEU A 127 -16.84 -6.67 7.23
C LEU A 127 -15.74 -7.46 6.51
N LYS A 128 -15.93 -7.76 5.23
CA LYS A 128 -14.93 -8.48 4.43
C LYS A 128 -13.74 -7.58 4.10
N SER A 129 -12.59 -8.19 3.77
CA SER A 129 -11.41 -7.47 3.30
C SER A 129 -11.76 -6.53 2.13
N PHE A 130 -11.18 -5.32 2.15
CA PHE A 130 -11.48 -4.22 1.23
C PHE A 130 -12.95 -3.76 1.24
N ARG A 131 -13.72 -4.06 2.30
CA ARG A 131 -15.02 -3.43 2.56
C ARG A 131 -14.87 -2.36 3.63
N PHE A 132 -15.74 -1.36 3.58
CA PHE A 132 -15.82 -0.32 4.59
C PHE A 132 -17.26 0.02 4.93
N GLN A 133 -17.47 0.57 6.12
CA GLN A 133 -18.77 0.95 6.63
C GLN A 133 -18.64 2.15 7.56
N ALA A 134 -19.61 3.05 7.49
CA ALA A 134 -19.75 4.14 8.44
C ALA A 134 -20.31 3.62 9.77
N GLY A 135 -19.83 4.20 10.87
CA GLY A 135 -20.27 3.87 12.22
C GLY A 135 -19.86 4.94 13.22
N THR A 136 -20.01 4.63 14.51
CA THR A 136 -19.52 5.48 15.59
C THR A 136 -18.56 4.70 16.49
N LEU A 137 -17.48 5.34 16.88
CA LEU A 137 -16.46 4.82 17.78
C LEU A 137 -16.11 5.89 18.81
N ALA A 138 -16.18 5.57 20.09
CA ALA A 138 -15.96 6.53 21.17
C ALA A 138 -16.81 7.83 21.05
N GLY A 139 -18.01 7.71 20.47
CA GLY A 139 -18.91 8.87 20.24
C GLY A 139 -18.62 9.65 18.95
N ALA A 140 -17.49 9.40 18.28
CA ALA A 140 -17.11 10.03 17.02
C ALA A 140 -17.71 9.31 15.83
N ALA A 141 -18.11 10.06 14.80
CA ALA A 141 -18.48 9.50 13.50
C ALA A 141 -17.22 9.01 12.75
N CYS A 142 -17.19 7.74 12.38
CA CYS A 142 -16.04 7.13 11.73
C CYS A 142 -16.47 6.34 10.49
N THR A 143 -15.54 6.22 9.53
CA THR A 143 -15.59 5.18 8.51
C THR A 143 -14.55 4.13 8.85
N ILE A 144 -14.97 2.88 8.97
CA ILE A 144 -14.11 1.74 9.30
C ILE A 144 -13.89 0.93 8.03
N ALA A 145 -12.65 0.83 7.58
CA ALA A 145 -12.27 0.09 6.38
C ALA A 145 -11.44 -1.15 6.76
N ARG A 146 -11.77 -2.30 6.17
CA ARG A 146 -11.01 -3.55 6.36
C ARG A 146 -9.80 -3.58 5.43
N THR A 147 -8.96 -2.58 5.57
CA THR A 147 -7.72 -2.33 4.82
C THR A 147 -6.54 -2.22 5.78
N GLY A 148 -5.32 -2.11 5.25
CA GLY A 148 -4.11 -1.95 6.03
C GLY A 148 -2.84 -2.21 5.24
N TYR A 149 -1.70 -1.92 5.87
CA TYR A 149 -0.37 -1.96 5.24
C TYR A 149 0.63 -2.83 6.02
N THR A 150 0.16 -3.93 6.59
CA THR A 150 0.97 -4.80 7.46
C THR A 150 1.01 -6.25 7.02
N GLY A 151 0.10 -6.66 6.12
CA GLY A 151 -0.12 -8.07 5.78
C GLY A 151 -0.91 -8.85 6.84
N GLU A 152 -1.22 -8.21 7.97
CA GLU A 152 -2.13 -8.74 8.97
C GLU A 152 -3.59 -8.37 8.70
N ASP A 153 -4.48 -8.94 9.49
CA ASP A 153 -5.86 -8.47 9.58
C ASP A 153 -5.92 -7.16 10.37
N GLY A 154 -6.94 -6.37 10.11
CA GLY A 154 -7.11 -5.11 10.79
C GLY A 154 -8.00 -4.14 10.04
N VAL A 155 -8.01 -2.93 10.52
CA VAL A 155 -8.82 -1.85 9.95
C VAL A 155 -8.02 -0.56 9.87
N GLU A 156 -8.49 0.32 9.01
CA GLU A 156 -8.17 1.73 8.96
C GLU A 156 -9.43 2.53 9.29
N ILE A 157 -9.29 3.52 10.17
CA ILE A 157 -10.37 4.28 10.79
C ILE A 157 -10.21 5.73 10.37
N PHE A 158 -11.14 6.22 9.57
CA PHE A 158 -11.24 7.62 9.18
C PHE A 158 -12.19 8.34 10.14
N CYS A 159 -11.77 9.45 10.71
CA CYS A 159 -12.61 10.33 11.53
C CYS A 159 -12.25 11.80 11.32
N ASP A 160 -13.04 12.71 11.85
CA ASP A 160 -12.68 14.13 11.89
C ASP A 160 -11.42 14.32 12.74
N VAL A 161 -10.53 15.22 12.33
CA VAL A 161 -9.30 15.51 13.07
C VAL A 161 -9.58 15.96 14.51
N ALA A 162 -10.71 16.60 14.78
CA ALA A 162 -11.13 17.01 16.11
C ALA A 162 -11.39 15.81 17.04
N ASP A 163 -11.74 14.65 16.49
CA ASP A 163 -12.03 13.42 17.22
C ASP A 163 -10.83 12.48 17.34
N ALA A 164 -9.73 12.76 16.63
CA ALA A 164 -8.58 11.86 16.49
C ALA A 164 -8.03 11.38 17.85
N VAL A 165 -7.84 12.31 18.81
CA VAL A 165 -7.28 11.98 20.14
C VAL A 165 -8.25 11.10 20.92
N SER A 166 -9.54 11.42 20.91
CA SER A 166 -10.55 10.63 21.63
C SER A 166 -10.68 9.21 21.08
N VAL A 167 -10.63 9.04 19.76
CA VAL A 167 -10.64 7.73 19.10
C VAL A 167 -9.37 6.95 19.42
N TRP A 168 -8.21 7.61 19.33
CA TRP A 168 -6.91 7.02 19.66
C TRP A 168 -6.85 6.50 21.09
N ASP A 169 -7.23 7.34 22.05
CA ASP A 169 -7.20 6.99 23.47
C ASP A 169 -8.20 5.88 23.81
N ALA A 170 -9.38 5.90 23.20
CA ALA A 170 -10.37 4.83 23.37
C ALA A 170 -9.87 3.48 22.85
N LEU A 171 -9.17 3.46 21.71
CA LEU A 171 -8.55 2.26 21.15
C LEU A 171 -7.41 1.74 22.03
N LEU A 172 -6.56 2.62 22.56
CA LEU A 172 -5.50 2.23 23.48
C LEU A 172 -6.07 1.66 24.78
N GLU A 173 -7.09 2.30 25.36
CA GLU A 173 -7.73 1.83 26.59
C GLU A 173 -8.39 0.46 26.38
N ALA A 174 -9.21 0.31 25.34
CA ALA A 174 -9.83 -0.95 24.97
C ALA A 174 -8.81 -2.03 24.58
N GLY A 175 -7.65 -1.62 24.10
CA GLY A 175 -6.55 -2.49 23.68
C GLY A 175 -5.68 -3.02 24.81
N LYS A 176 -5.77 -2.49 26.04
CA LYS A 176 -4.95 -2.92 27.18
C LYS A 176 -5.01 -4.43 27.46
N PRO A 177 -6.20 -5.07 27.47
CA PRO A 177 -6.29 -6.51 27.69
C PRO A 177 -5.68 -7.37 26.57
N PHE A 178 -5.43 -6.77 25.42
CA PHE A 178 -4.87 -7.39 24.21
C PHE A 178 -3.41 -7.00 23.97
N ASP A 179 -2.78 -6.27 24.90
CA ASP A 179 -1.43 -5.70 24.78
C ASP A 179 -1.21 -4.93 23.48
N VAL A 180 -2.17 -4.09 23.11
CA VAL A 180 -2.03 -3.16 21.99
C VAL A 180 -0.97 -2.12 22.31
N LEU A 181 -0.07 -1.89 21.36
CA LEU A 181 0.99 -0.90 21.48
C LEU A 181 0.92 0.12 20.36
N PRO A 182 1.22 1.40 20.63
CA PRO A 182 1.50 2.37 19.59
C PRO A 182 2.71 1.91 18.76
N CYS A 183 2.60 2.02 17.45
CA CYS A 183 3.63 1.59 16.52
C CYS A 183 4.07 2.76 15.63
N GLY A 184 5.37 2.94 15.48
CA GLY A 184 5.94 3.98 14.64
C GLY A 184 6.29 3.52 13.22
N LEU A 185 6.89 4.44 12.44
CA LEU A 185 7.25 4.23 11.03
C LEU A 185 8.22 3.06 10.82
N GLY A 186 9.13 2.78 11.76
CA GLY A 186 10.04 1.64 11.65
C GLY A 186 9.32 0.30 11.68
N ALA A 187 8.29 0.16 12.52
CA ALA A 187 7.42 -1.03 12.53
C ALA A 187 6.60 -1.11 11.24
N ARG A 188 6.03 0.02 10.78
CA ARG A 188 5.28 0.10 9.52
C ARG A 188 6.15 -0.38 8.35
N ASP A 189 7.39 0.08 8.24
CA ASP A 189 8.28 -0.28 7.15
C ASP A 189 8.69 -1.77 7.17
N THR A 190 9.03 -2.32 8.32
CA THR A 190 9.37 -3.75 8.40
C THR A 190 8.17 -4.66 8.11
N LEU A 191 7.00 -4.34 8.64
CA LEU A 191 5.77 -5.12 8.43
C LEU A 191 5.33 -5.11 6.95
N ARG A 192 5.31 -3.95 6.30
CA ARG A 192 4.95 -3.86 4.89
C ARG A 192 5.95 -4.61 4.00
N LEU A 193 7.26 -4.52 4.30
CA LEU A 193 8.32 -5.22 3.56
C LEU A 193 8.15 -6.73 3.66
N GLU A 194 7.92 -7.26 4.86
CA GLU A 194 7.63 -8.68 5.08
C GLU A 194 6.42 -9.17 4.27
N ALA A 195 5.39 -8.33 4.17
CA ALA A 195 4.18 -8.59 3.39
C ALA A 195 4.35 -8.31 1.88
N ARG A 196 5.50 -7.82 1.45
CA ARG A 196 5.81 -7.43 0.06
C ARG A 196 4.88 -6.33 -0.45
N LEU A 197 4.50 -5.38 0.37
CA LEU A 197 3.76 -4.19 -0.03
C LEU A 197 4.75 -3.11 -0.45
N SER A 198 4.50 -2.50 -1.61
CA SER A 198 5.39 -1.49 -2.18
C SER A 198 5.37 -0.19 -1.35
N LEU A 199 6.50 0.48 -1.28
CA LEU A 199 6.63 1.83 -0.74
C LEU A 199 6.95 2.80 -1.88
N TYR A 200 6.06 3.79 -2.09
CA TYR A 200 6.32 4.83 -3.08
C TYR A 200 7.56 5.67 -2.70
N GLY A 201 8.36 6.00 -3.70
CA GLY A 201 9.66 6.67 -3.53
C GLY A 201 10.82 5.69 -3.28
N ASN A 202 10.53 4.41 -3.04
CA ASN A 202 11.52 3.35 -2.87
C ASN A 202 11.34 2.25 -3.92
N ASP A 203 10.23 1.51 -3.85
CA ASP A 203 9.96 0.34 -4.69
C ASP A 203 9.27 0.71 -6.00
N ILE A 204 8.55 1.80 -6.01
CA ILE A 204 7.83 2.36 -7.14
C ILE A 204 7.98 3.89 -7.15
N ASP A 205 8.08 4.46 -8.32
CA ASP A 205 8.19 5.90 -8.57
C ASP A 205 7.88 6.23 -10.04
N GLU A 206 8.16 7.47 -10.45
CA GLU A 206 7.95 7.93 -11.83
C GLU A 206 8.91 7.34 -12.88
N THR A 207 9.86 6.50 -12.47
CA THR A 207 10.77 5.75 -13.36
C THR A 207 10.36 4.29 -13.55
N THR A 208 9.31 3.85 -12.84
CA THR A 208 8.82 2.48 -12.83
C THR A 208 7.39 2.39 -13.35
N ASN A 209 7.06 1.26 -13.98
CA ASN A 209 5.69 0.97 -14.42
C ASN A 209 5.08 -0.18 -13.61
N PRO A 210 3.74 -0.30 -13.54
CA PRO A 210 3.08 -1.32 -12.73
C PRO A 210 3.42 -2.76 -13.13
N LEU A 211 3.79 -2.99 -14.40
CA LEU A 211 4.06 -4.34 -14.91
C LEU A 211 5.40 -4.87 -14.36
N GLU A 212 6.46 -4.05 -14.41
CA GLU A 212 7.76 -4.42 -13.85
C GLU A 212 7.78 -4.40 -12.31
N ALA A 213 6.92 -3.57 -11.69
CA ALA A 213 6.77 -3.46 -10.23
C ALA A 213 6.00 -4.64 -9.59
N GLY A 214 5.53 -5.61 -10.39
CA GLY A 214 4.73 -6.73 -9.90
C GLY A 214 3.30 -6.33 -9.50
N LEU A 215 2.81 -5.21 -10.02
CA LEU A 215 1.46 -4.68 -9.83
C LEU A 215 0.56 -4.87 -11.05
N ALA A 216 0.94 -5.75 -11.99
CA ALA A 216 0.18 -6.02 -13.21
C ALA A 216 -1.29 -6.40 -12.95
N TRP A 217 -1.59 -6.96 -11.78
CA TRP A 217 -2.95 -7.30 -11.37
C TRP A 217 -3.87 -6.07 -11.16
N THR A 218 -3.30 -4.87 -10.97
CA THR A 218 -4.02 -3.59 -10.90
C THR A 218 -4.24 -2.95 -12.27
N VAL A 219 -3.70 -3.52 -13.36
CA VAL A 219 -3.79 -2.93 -14.70
C VAL A 219 -4.85 -3.67 -15.51
N LYS A 220 -5.96 -2.99 -15.79
CA LYS A 220 -7.12 -3.54 -16.51
C LYS A 220 -7.14 -3.01 -17.95
N LEU A 221 -6.31 -3.62 -18.82
CA LEU A 221 -6.24 -3.23 -20.24
C LEU A 221 -7.53 -3.57 -21.03
N ASP A 222 -8.39 -4.42 -20.46
CA ASP A 222 -9.71 -4.77 -21.00
C ASP A 222 -10.85 -3.83 -20.56
N ALA A 223 -10.54 -2.87 -19.66
CA ALA A 223 -11.48 -1.83 -19.23
C ALA A 223 -11.49 -0.62 -20.18
N ASP A 224 -12.30 0.39 -19.85
CA ASP A 224 -12.34 1.68 -20.53
C ASP A 224 -10.95 2.35 -20.55
N ASP A 225 -10.83 3.42 -21.33
CA ASP A 225 -9.59 4.15 -21.47
C ASP A 225 -9.17 4.85 -20.16
N PHE A 226 -7.88 4.81 -19.86
CA PHE A 226 -7.28 5.49 -18.71
C PHE A 226 -5.91 6.06 -19.05
N VAL A 227 -5.44 7.04 -18.28
CA VAL A 227 -4.14 7.69 -18.48
C VAL A 227 -3.01 6.66 -18.40
N GLY A 228 -2.20 6.58 -19.47
CA GLY A 228 -1.08 5.63 -19.58
C GLY A 228 -1.42 4.28 -20.19
N LYS A 229 -2.69 3.97 -20.48
CA LYS A 229 -3.11 2.67 -21.04
C LYS A 229 -2.32 2.29 -22.29
N ALA A 230 -2.28 3.14 -23.30
CA ALA A 230 -1.58 2.87 -24.57
C ALA A 230 -0.08 2.63 -24.36
N ALA A 231 0.55 3.28 -23.40
CA ALA A 231 1.95 3.03 -23.04
C ALA A 231 2.12 1.67 -22.37
N LEU A 232 1.25 1.30 -21.44
CA LEU A 232 1.28 0.00 -20.77
C LEU A 232 1.01 -1.17 -21.74
N GLU A 233 0.13 -0.98 -22.72
CA GLU A 233 -0.07 -1.95 -23.81
C GLU A 233 1.21 -2.18 -24.63
N ARG A 234 1.91 -1.08 -25.01
CA ARG A 234 3.19 -1.17 -25.71
C ARG A 234 4.26 -1.87 -24.86
N ILE A 235 4.41 -1.50 -23.58
CA ILE A 235 5.36 -2.15 -22.67
C ILE A 235 5.06 -3.64 -22.54
N LYS A 236 3.79 -4.01 -22.41
CA LYS A 236 3.37 -5.41 -22.34
C LYS A 236 3.71 -6.18 -23.63
N ALA A 237 3.49 -5.57 -24.80
CA ALA A 237 3.79 -6.19 -26.10
C ALA A 237 5.29 -6.35 -26.35
N GLN A 238 6.11 -5.40 -25.90
CA GLN A 238 7.57 -5.46 -26.04
C GLN A 238 8.23 -6.42 -25.04
N GLY A 239 7.55 -6.74 -23.94
CA GLY A 239 8.11 -7.51 -22.83
C GLY A 239 8.93 -6.64 -21.87
N LEU A 240 9.13 -7.16 -20.67
CA LEU A 240 9.87 -6.46 -19.61
C LEU A 240 11.37 -6.75 -19.74
N THR A 241 12.20 -5.76 -19.48
CA THR A 241 13.66 -5.91 -19.38
C THR A 241 14.12 -6.19 -17.96
N ARG A 242 13.37 -5.70 -16.95
CA ARG A 242 13.64 -5.88 -15.53
C ARG A 242 12.36 -6.18 -14.77
N LYS A 243 12.50 -6.73 -13.57
CA LYS A 243 11.39 -6.96 -12.62
C LYS A 243 11.85 -6.69 -11.19
N ILE A 244 10.94 -6.23 -10.37
CA ILE A 244 11.16 -6.21 -8.91
C ILE A 244 11.06 -7.62 -8.35
N VAL A 245 12.04 -8.03 -7.57
CA VAL A 245 12.09 -9.32 -6.88
C VAL A 245 12.21 -9.12 -5.38
N GLY A 246 11.76 -10.11 -4.61
CA GLY A 246 12.13 -10.24 -3.21
C GLY A 246 13.32 -11.16 -3.06
N PHE A 247 14.24 -10.83 -2.17
CA PHE A 247 15.44 -11.63 -1.91
C PHE A 247 15.79 -11.72 -0.44
N GLU A 248 16.53 -12.77 -0.08
CA GLU A 248 17.17 -12.92 1.24
C GLU A 248 18.67 -12.74 1.10
N CYS A 249 19.27 -11.97 1.99
CA CYS A 249 20.73 -11.93 2.15
C CYS A 249 21.18 -13.21 2.88
N THR A 250 22.03 -14.03 2.24
CA THR A 250 22.54 -15.28 2.81
C THR A 250 23.84 -15.06 3.60
N GLY A 251 24.47 -13.89 3.44
CA GLY A 251 25.66 -13.46 4.19
C GLY A 251 25.34 -12.44 5.29
N ARG A 252 26.38 -12.11 6.08
CA ARG A 252 26.28 -11.06 7.11
C ARG A 252 26.24 -9.69 6.46
N GLY A 253 25.05 -9.09 6.35
CA GLY A 253 24.82 -7.75 5.81
C GLY A 253 23.35 -7.45 5.72
N ILE A 254 23.01 -6.17 5.70
CA ILE A 254 21.64 -5.67 5.58
C ILE A 254 21.59 -4.84 4.32
N ALA A 255 20.80 -5.27 3.35
CA ALA A 255 20.49 -4.47 2.17
C ALA A 255 19.73 -3.21 2.57
N ARG A 256 20.00 -2.10 1.89
CA ARG A 256 19.31 -0.83 2.09
C ARG A 256 18.99 -0.21 0.74
N HIS A 257 18.00 0.68 0.72
CA HIS A 257 17.65 1.47 -0.46
C HIS A 257 18.89 2.09 -1.10
N GLY A 258 18.99 2.03 -2.43
CA GLY A 258 20.09 2.59 -3.22
C GLY A 258 21.34 1.71 -3.30
N TYR A 259 21.39 0.57 -2.60
CA TYR A 259 22.57 -0.30 -2.69
C TYR A 259 22.59 -1.03 -4.03
N PRO A 260 23.77 -1.07 -4.72
CA PRO A 260 23.90 -1.78 -5.98
C PRO A 260 23.65 -3.29 -5.82
N ILE A 261 22.93 -3.86 -6.79
CA ILE A 261 22.86 -5.29 -7.02
C ILE A 261 23.86 -5.61 -8.12
N LEU A 262 24.76 -6.55 -7.85
CA LEU A 262 25.83 -6.97 -8.75
C LEU A 262 25.62 -8.41 -9.22
N SER A 263 26.06 -8.71 -10.45
CA SER A 263 26.19 -10.08 -10.91
C SER A 263 27.30 -10.82 -10.13
N LYS A 264 27.44 -12.12 -10.33
CA LYS A 264 28.55 -12.90 -9.74
C LYS A 264 29.93 -12.44 -10.23
N ASP A 265 29.96 -11.79 -11.41
CA ASP A 265 31.19 -11.25 -12.01
C ASP A 265 31.49 -9.80 -11.57
N GLY A 266 30.63 -9.22 -10.72
CA GLY A 266 30.79 -7.88 -10.17
C GLY A 266 30.20 -6.74 -11.00
N GLU A 267 29.47 -7.03 -12.09
CA GLU A 267 28.79 -6.02 -12.89
C GLU A 267 27.53 -5.53 -12.19
N ARG A 268 27.25 -4.23 -12.21
CA ARG A 268 26.00 -3.67 -11.69
C ARG A 268 24.82 -4.09 -12.60
N ILE A 269 23.88 -4.83 -12.04
CA ILE A 269 22.71 -5.37 -12.73
C ILE A 269 21.39 -4.80 -12.23
N GLY A 270 21.44 -4.05 -11.10
CA GLY A 270 20.23 -3.50 -10.52
C GLY A 270 20.50 -2.69 -9.26
N GLU A 271 19.42 -2.45 -8.52
CA GLU A 271 19.46 -1.67 -7.28
C GLU A 271 18.44 -2.19 -6.26
N VAL A 272 18.83 -2.15 -4.99
CA VAL A 272 17.94 -2.44 -3.86
C VAL A 272 17.00 -1.27 -3.65
N THR A 273 15.71 -1.55 -3.66
CA THR A 273 14.66 -0.54 -3.42
C THR A 273 14.24 -0.49 -1.95
N SER A 274 14.17 -1.64 -1.29
CA SER A 274 13.87 -1.75 0.13
C SER A 274 14.67 -2.88 0.76
N GLY A 275 15.05 -2.74 2.02
CA GLY A 275 15.75 -3.82 2.73
C GLY A 275 15.85 -3.56 4.22
N ALA A 276 15.61 -4.60 5.01
CA ALA A 276 15.64 -4.55 6.46
C ALA A 276 15.88 -5.95 7.07
N PRO A 277 16.36 -6.01 8.32
CA PRO A 277 16.18 -7.21 9.13
C PRO A 277 14.68 -7.43 9.35
N SER A 278 14.21 -8.66 9.16
CA SER A 278 12.84 -9.05 9.50
C SER A 278 12.80 -9.59 10.92
N PRO A 279 12.13 -8.92 11.86
CA PRO A 279 11.96 -9.43 13.22
C PRO A 279 11.15 -10.73 13.26
N THR A 280 10.16 -10.85 12.34
CA THR A 280 9.28 -12.03 12.27
C THR A 280 10.02 -13.27 11.77
N LEU A 281 10.91 -13.12 10.79
CA LEU A 281 11.58 -14.24 10.13
C LEU A 281 12.98 -14.52 10.66
N GLY A 282 13.58 -13.58 11.40
CA GLY A 282 14.98 -13.65 11.85
C GLY A 282 15.98 -13.60 10.69
N LYS A 283 15.61 -13.01 9.55
CA LYS A 283 16.37 -12.95 8.30
C LYS A 283 16.53 -11.52 7.81
N ASN A 284 17.56 -11.27 7.02
CA ASN A 284 17.74 -10.03 6.29
C ASN A 284 17.06 -10.17 4.91
N ILE A 285 16.01 -9.40 4.67
CA ILE A 285 15.22 -9.43 3.45
C ILE A 285 15.32 -8.12 2.69
N GLY A 286 15.07 -8.15 1.40
CA GLY A 286 15.03 -6.96 0.58
C GLY A 286 14.21 -7.14 -0.70
N MET A 287 13.93 -6.02 -1.33
CA MET A 287 13.37 -5.93 -2.68
C MET A 287 14.30 -5.12 -3.58
N GLY A 288 14.29 -5.39 -4.85
CA GLY A 288 15.07 -4.65 -5.83
C GLY A 288 14.75 -5.05 -7.26
N TYR A 289 15.12 -4.19 -8.20
CA TYR A 289 14.97 -4.48 -9.61
C TYR A 289 16.19 -5.22 -10.14
N VAL A 290 15.93 -6.31 -10.85
CA VAL A 290 16.96 -7.12 -11.53
C VAL A 290 16.51 -7.41 -12.97
N PRO A 291 17.43 -7.74 -13.91
CA PRO A 291 17.07 -8.21 -15.23
C PRO A 291 16.10 -9.40 -15.16
N VAL A 292 15.19 -9.53 -16.12
CA VAL A 292 14.19 -10.62 -16.16
C VAL A 292 14.87 -11.99 -16.08
N SER A 293 16.04 -12.16 -16.68
CA SER A 293 16.82 -13.41 -16.64
C SER A 293 17.27 -13.84 -15.25
N LEU A 294 17.27 -12.92 -14.27
CA LEU A 294 17.64 -13.17 -12.86
C LEU A 294 16.45 -13.04 -11.92
N SER A 295 15.23 -12.95 -12.42
CA SER A 295 14.03 -12.74 -11.60
C SER A 295 13.38 -14.02 -11.06
N GLU A 296 13.84 -15.19 -11.47
CA GLU A 296 13.30 -16.48 -11.01
C GLU A 296 13.75 -16.80 -9.59
N VAL A 297 12.87 -17.46 -8.82
CA VAL A 297 13.18 -17.92 -7.45
C VAL A 297 14.37 -18.87 -7.49
N GLY A 298 15.35 -18.62 -6.61
CA GLY A 298 16.62 -19.34 -6.57
C GLY A 298 17.75 -18.68 -7.37
N SER A 299 17.47 -17.65 -8.17
CA SER A 299 18.53 -16.86 -8.81
C SER A 299 19.39 -16.17 -7.75
N GLU A 300 20.71 -16.18 -7.97
CA GLU A 300 21.69 -15.65 -7.03
C GLU A 300 22.37 -14.41 -7.60
N PHE A 301 22.63 -13.44 -6.74
CA PHE A 301 23.37 -12.23 -7.04
C PHE A 301 24.07 -11.72 -5.77
N VAL A 302 24.73 -10.59 -5.87
CA VAL A 302 25.45 -9.96 -4.75
C VAL A 302 24.87 -8.56 -4.52
N VAL A 303 24.69 -8.18 -3.26
CA VAL A 303 24.37 -6.80 -2.87
C VAL A 303 25.66 -6.14 -2.35
N ASP A 304 26.02 -5.00 -2.92
CA ASP A 304 27.11 -4.18 -2.40
C ASP A 304 26.64 -3.35 -1.20
N CYS A 305 26.92 -3.83 -0.01
CA CYS A 305 26.60 -3.16 1.23
C CYS A 305 27.75 -2.23 1.65
N ARG A 306 27.95 -1.11 0.97
CA ARG A 306 29.02 -0.12 1.22
C ARG A 306 30.42 -0.72 1.09
N GLY A 307 30.70 -1.37 -0.05
CA GLY A 307 31.97 -2.02 -0.34
C GLY A 307 32.10 -3.44 0.21
N ARG A 308 31.09 -3.91 0.95
CA ARG A 308 30.99 -5.30 1.38
C ARG A 308 30.02 -6.06 0.49
N GLN A 309 30.53 -7.01 -0.23
CA GLN A 309 29.73 -7.91 -1.07
C GLN A 309 28.99 -8.92 -0.21
N VAL A 310 27.64 -8.89 -0.25
CA VAL A 310 26.75 -9.77 0.51
C VAL A 310 25.98 -10.66 -0.47
N PRO A 311 26.18 -11.97 -0.44
CA PRO A 311 25.41 -12.90 -1.28
C PRO A 311 23.93 -12.81 -0.94
N ALA A 312 23.09 -12.89 -1.98
CA ALA A 312 21.66 -12.87 -1.88
C ALA A 312 21.01 -13.84 -2.88
N VAL A 313 19.83 -14.30 -2.55
CA VAL A 313 19.06 -15.24 -3.38
C VAL A 313 17.62 -14.75 -3.52
N VAL A 314 17.08 -14.80 -4.73
CA VAL A 314 15.67 -14.49 -4.99
C VAL A 314 14.78 -15.52 -4.31
N VAL A 315 13.79 -15.04 -3.57
CA VAL A 315 12.86 -15.90 -2.84
C VAL A 315 11.42 -15.62 -3.26
N LYS A 316 10.55 -16.59 -2.95
CA LYS A 316 9.11 -16.42 -3.14
C LYS A 316 8.57 -15.34 -2.21
N THR A 317 7.77 -14.43 -2.74
CA THR A 317 7.07 -13.39 -1.96
C THR A 317 5.55 -13.63 -1.94
N PRO A 318 4.84 -13.10 -0.93
CA PRO A 318 5.35 -12.33 0.19
C PRO A 318 6.27 -13.15 1.10
N PHE A 319 7.23 -12.50 1.76
CA PHE A 319 8.17 -13.15 2.69
C PHE A 319 7.43 -13.72 3.91
N TYR A 320 6.46 -12.98 4.40
CA TYR A 320 5.53 -13.39 5.44
C TYR A 320 4.09 -13.40 4.90
N LYS A 321 3.36 -14.43 5.24
CA LYS A 321 1.93 -14.55 4.96
C LYS A 321 1.22 -15.04 6.21
N ARG A 322 0.24 -14.26 6.69
CA ARG A 322 -0.58 -14.66 7.83
C ARG A 322 -1.29 -15.99 7.57
N ALA A 323 -1.45 -16.80 8.62
CA ALA A 323 -2.33 -17.94 8.56
C ALA A 323 -3.78 -17.46 8.32
N ARG A 324 -4.49 -18.11 7.40
CA ARG A 324 -5.93 -17.84 7.27
C ARG A 324 -6.63 -18.48 8.46
N PRO A 325 -7.60 -17.79 9.09
CA PRO A 325 -8.50 -18.49 10.02
C PRO A 325 -9.12 -19.67 9.28
N SER A 326 -9.05 -20.84 9.90
CA SER A 326 -9.68 -22.08 9.43
C SER A 326 -11.20 -21.96 9.42
#